data_75fe30df8249ff07db634bd73d77b3c0
#
_entry.id   75fe30df8249ff07db634bd73d77b3c0
#
_cell.length_a   1.000
_cell.length_b   1.000
_cell.length_c   1.000
_cell.angle_alpha   90.00
_cell.angle_beta   90.00
_cell.angle_gamma   90.00
#
_symmetry.space_group_name_H-M   'P 1'
#
loop_
_entity.id
_entity.type
_entity.pdbx_description
1 polymer ?
#
loop_
_entity_poly.entity_id
_entity_poly.type
_entity_poly.pdbx_seq_one_letter_code
_entity_poly.pdbx_strand_id
1 'polypeptide(L)'
;MASGFDKLSTASKQSFEDAMSNTGFGKFNKISVAFVGFMLLGMISETLGLSYIIPVCHCDLKMTPTDKIWFSSIPFVAIIITSHMWGYLADTKGRKKILCFSMVVGSIVSIISSFSPNLYTFAVLRFTCGLFISGPSALGYAYLGELNPISHRDKMITLGNASVILGTAFVPLLSWAVLPFDFNVNLWFINYRPWRLLVCIFALPYVICAFVITKLPESPKFLYAQGRIQESLKNLSYIYSVNTGNNPSEYPVSTYLQFFFKHISDGRKQGILLRKWNLFKVYLHKKKYILMIFLIQGVTGRTRGILTSDS
;
A
#
# COMPACT_ATOMS: atom_id res chain seq x y z
N MET A 1 12.82 -0.11 -37.09
CA MET A 1 11.73 0.58 -36.38
C MET A 1 11.79 0.41 -34.85
N ALA A 2 12.24 -0.72 -34.32
CA ALA A 2 12.36 -0.93 -32.85
C ALA A 2 13.32 0.05 -32.13
N SER A 3 14.48 0.36 -32.72
CA SER A 3 15.49 1.22 -32.09
C SER A 3 15.07 2.71 -31.92
N GLY A 4 14.16 3.19 -32.76
CA GLY A 4 13.62 4.55 -32.65
C GLY A 4 12.59 4.70 -31.51
N PHE A 5 11.81 3.65 -31.27
CA PHE A 5 10.79 3.63 -30.21
C PHE A 5 11.43 3.56 -28.82
N ASP A 6 12.52 2.78 -28.67
CA ASP A 6 13.27 2.68 -27.41
C ASP A 6 13.97 4.01 -27.07
N LYS A 7 14.56 4.70 -28.04
CA LYS A 7 15.17 6.02 -27.84
C LYS A 7 14.13 7.08 -27.43
N LEU A 8 12.95 7.09 -28.04
CA LEU A 8 11.86 8.00 -27.69
C LEU A 8 11.29 7.73 -26.30
N SER A 9 11.16 6.47 -25.92
CA SER A 9 10.68 6.09 -24.58
C SER A 9 11.69 6.45 -23.49
N THR A 10 12.98 6.29 -23.76
CA THR A 10 14.06 6.66 -22.83
C THR A 10 14.16 8.18 -22.68
N ALA A 11 14.11 8.93 -23.78
CA ALA A 11 14.12 10.39 -23.75
C ALA A 11 12.91 10.96 -23.02
N SER A 12 11.70 10.37 -23.17
CA SER A 12 10.51 10.82 -22.47
C SER A 12 10.57 10.53 -20.96
N LYS A 13 11.19 9.42 -20.57
CA LYS A 13 11.39 9.05 -19.16
C LYS A 13 12.41 9.98 -18.50
N GLN A 14 13.51 10.27 -19.17
CA GLN A 14 14.54 11.20 -18.69
C GLN A 14 13.98 12.60 -18.51
N SER A 15 13.21 13.08 -19.47
CA SER A 15 12.52 14.39 -19.40
C SER A 15 11.51 14.50 -18.23
N PHE A 16 10.80 13.42 -17.88
CA PHE A 16 9.91 13.42 -16.73
C PHE A 16 10.69 13.42 -15.39
N GLU A 17 11.78 12.66 -15.29
CA GLU A 17 12.61 12.64 -14.07
C GLU A 17 13.33 14.00 -13.85
N ASP A 18 13.71 14.70 -14.94
CA ASP A 18 14.23 16.06 -14.88
C ASP A 18 13.16 17.05 -14.36
N ALA A 19 11.92 16.93 -14.87
CA ALA A 19 10.81 17.73 -14.37
C ALA A 19 10.53 17.45 -12.88
N MET A 20 10.57 16.20 -12.45
CA MET A 20 10.42 15.86 -11.04
C MET A 20 11.58 16.42 -10.20
N SER A 21 12.82 16.40 -10.69
CA SER A 21 13.98 16.94 -10.00
C SER A 21 13.86 18.45 -9.80
N ASN A 22 13.26 19.17 -10.75
CA ASN A 22 13.00 20.62 -10.66
C ASN A 22 11.96 20.98 -9.59
N THR A 23 11.20 20.02 -9.03
CA THR A 23 10.32 20.30 -7.88
C THR A 23 11.11 20.53 -6.58
N GLY A 24 12.40 20.25 -6.58
CA GLY A 24 13.26 20.35 -5.41
C GLY A 24 12.94 19.28 -4.34
N PHE A 25 13.65 19.39 -3.24
CA PHE A 25 13.45 18.54 -2.05
C PHE A 25 13.12 19.41 -0.83
N GLY A 26 11.97 19.21 -0.21
CA GLY A 26 11.52 20.08 0.88
C GLY A 26 10.41 19.52 1.75
N LYS A 27 9.50 20.39 2.17
CA LYS A 27 8.40 20.07 3.11
C LYS A 27 7.49 18.98 2.58
N PHE A 28 7.12 19.00 1.29
CA PHE A 28 6.24 18.02 0.70
C PHE A 28 6.82 16.61 0.78
N ASN A 29 8.10 16.44 0.50
CA ASN A 29 8.77 15.15 0.56
C ASN A 29 8.80 14.58 1.98
N LYS A 30 9.00 15.43 2.99
CA LYS A 30 8.94 15.04 4.42
C LYS A 30 7.52 14.62 4.82
N ILE A 31 6.50 15.36 4.36
CA ILE A 31 5.10 15.02 4.60
C ILE A 31 4.73 13.67 3.94
N SER A 32 5.19 13.45 2.71
CA SER A 32 4.91 12.20 1.99
C SER A 32 5.52 10.98 2.68
N VAL A 33 6.75 11.09 3.19
CA VAL A 33 7.40 10.04 4.00
C VAL A 33 6.67 9.81 5.31
N ALA A 34 6.32 10.85 6.04
CA ALA A 34 5.59 10.73 7.30
C ALA A 34 4.22 10.07 7.09
N PHE A 35 3.51 10.45 6.03
CA PHE A 35 2.23 9.85 5.67
C PHE A 35 2.37 8.36 5.34
N VAL A 36 3.28 7.99 4.44
CA VAL A 36 3.48 6.59 4.04
C VAL A 36 4.02 5.77 5.21
N GLY A 37 4.93 6.34 6.00
CA GLY A 37 5.45 5.69 7.20
C GLY A 37 4.36 5.39 8.23
N PHE A 38 3.45 6.36 8.47
CA PHE A 38 2.32 6.17 9.39
C PHE A 38 1.28 5.17 8.84
N MET A 39 1.09 5.14 7.53
CA MET A 39 0.26 4.14 6.85
C MET A 39 0.85 2.73 6.99
N LEU A 40 2.17 2.57 6.82
CA LEU A 40 2.86 1.29 6.99
C LEU A 40 2.86 0.85 8.46
N LEU A 41 2.96 1.78 9.42
CA LEU A 41 2.77 1.49 10.84
C LEU A 41 1.36 0.92 11.08
N GLY A 42 0.32 1.47 10.45
CA GLY A 42 -1.04 0.92 10.51
C GLY A 42 -1.12 -0.51 9.97
N MET A 43 -0.42 -0.81 8.88
CA MET A 43 -0.34 -2.15 8.31
C MET A 43 0.25 -3.15 9.33
N ILE A 44 1.36 -2.79 9.96
CA ILE A 44 1.99 -3.62 11.00
C ILE A 44 1.08 -3.77 12.21
N SER A 45 0.40 -2.70 12.65
CA SER A 45 -0.53 -2.76 13.78
C SER A 45 -1.67 -3.74 13.55
N GLU A 46 -2.23 -3.78 12.35
CA GLU A 46 -3.32 -4.69 11.99
C GLU A 46 -2.86 -6.15 11.82
N THR A 47 -1.65 -6.37 11.29
CA THR A 47 -1.14 -7.73 11.04
C THR A 47 -0.51 -8.35 12.29
N LEU A 48 0.47 -7.68 12.90
CA LEU A 48 1.12 -8.16 14.12
C LEU A 48 0.25 -8.02 15.37
N GLY A 49 -0.63 -7.01 15.41
CA GLY A 49 -1.54 -6.79 16.52
C GLY A 49 -2.39 -8.01 16.84
N LEU A 50 -2.74 -8.80 15.84
CA LEU A 50 -3.50 -10.03 16.02
C LEU A 50 -2.77 -11.04 16.91
N SER A 51 -1.44 -11.11 16.84
CA SER A 51 -0.62 -12.00 17.69
C SER A 51 -0.71 -11.66 19.18
N TYR A 52 -0.97 -10.38 19.51
CA TYR A 52 -1.17 -9.92 20.90
C TYR A 52 -2.62 -10.06 21.35
N ILE A 53 -3.58 -10.04 20.42
CA ILE A 53 -5.00 -10.20 20.71
C ILE A 53 -5.37 -11.66 20.98
N ILE A 54 -4.84 -12.61 20.19
CA ILE A 54 -5.16 -14.05 20.27
C ILE A 54 -4.99 -14.63 21.69
N PRO A 55 -3.90 -14.38 22.43
CA PRO A 55 -3.72 -14.90 23.78
C PRO A 55 -4.77 -14.41 24.79
N VAL A 56 -5.39 -13.25 24.54
CA VAL A 56 -6.36 -12.63 25.45
C VAL A 56 -7.79 -12.98 25.06
N CYS A 57 -8.10 -13.01 23.75
CA CYS A 57 -9.45 -13.29 23.27
C CYS A 57 -9.81 -14.77 23.24
N HIS A 58 -8.85 -15.70 23.44
CA HIS A 58 -9.10 -17.13 23.26
C HIS A 58 -10.15 -17.71 24.19
N CYS A 59 -10.23 -17.22 25.44
CA CYS A 59 -11.27 -17.65 26.37
C CYS A 59 -12.65 -17.16 25.92
N ASP A 60 -12.76 -15.91 25.47
CA ASP A 60 -14.02 -15.29 25.06
C ASP A 60 -14.58 -15.93 23.80
N LEU A 61 -13.72 -16.26 22.86
CA LEU A 61 -14.07 -16.87 21.56
C LEU A 61 -13.98 -18.38 21.57
N LYS A 62 -13.68 -19.00 22.74
CA LYS A 62 -13.55 -20.46 22.91
C LYS A 62 -12.62 -21.12 21.89
N MET A 63 -11.45 -20.50 21.68
CA MET A 63 -10.47 -20.95 20.67
C MET A 63 -9.72 -22.20 21.15
N THR A 64 -9.65 -23.22 20.31
CA THR A 64 -8.74 -24.36 20.50
C THR A 64 -7.29 -23.96 20.15
N PRO A 65 -6.26 -24.73 20.56
CA PRO A 65 -4.89 -24.49 20.14
C PRO A 65 -4.72 -24.47 18.61
N THR A 66 -5.44 -25.32 17.89
CA THR A 66 -5.43 -25.34 16.43
C THR A 66 -6.03 -24.07 15.84
N ASP A 67 -7.12 -23.55 16.43
CA ASP A 67 -7.73 -22.30 15.99
C ASP A 67 -6.77 -21.11 16.08
N LYS A 68 -5.95 -21.06 17.13
CA LYS A 68 -4.96 -19.98 17.29
C LYS A 68 -3.92 -19.98 16.16
N ILE A 69 -3.50 -21.16 15.71
CA ILE A 69 -2.49 -21.29 14.66
C ILE A 69 -3.04 -20.80 13.31
N TRP A 70 -4.17 -21.34 12.86
CA TRP A 70 -4.70 -20.92 11.56
C TRP A 70 -5.22 -19.49 11.59
N PHE A 71 -5.77 -19.01 12.72
CA PHE A 71 -6.25 -17.66 12.86
C PHE A 71 -5.13 -16.61 12.74
N SER A 72 -3.95 -16.90 13.31
CA SER A 72 -2.77 -16.03 13.16
C SER A 72 -2.28 -15.91 11.71
N SER A 73 -2.56 -16.90 10.88
CA SER A 73 -2.15 -16.94 9.47
C SER A 73 -3.12 -16.19 8.53
N ILE A 74 -4.34 -15.91 8.96
CA ILE A 74 -5.41 -15.31 8.15
C ILE A 74 -4.96 -14.03 7.44
N PRO A 75 -4.36 -13.02 8.09
CA PRO A 75 -3.97 -11.78 7.43
C PRO A 75 -2.95 -12.00 6.31
N PHE A 76 -2.00 -12.90 6.54
CA PHE A 76 -0.93 -13.18 5.56
C PHE A 76 -1.48 -13.88 4.31
N VAL A 77 -2.39 -14.83 4.47
CA VAL A 77 -3.09 -15.50 3.35
C VAL A 77 -3.88 -14.48 2.54
N ALA A 78 -4.61 -13.58 3.19
CA ALA A 78 -5.36 -12.52 2.54
C ALA A 78 -4.44 -11.58 1.73
N ILE A 79 -3.30 -11.17 2.29
CA ILE A 79 -2.30 -10.31 1.63
C ILE A 79 -1.74 -10.99 0.38
N ILE A 80 -1.37 -12.27 0.46
CA ILE A 80 -0.81 -13.03 -0.67
C ILE A 80 -1.81 -13.09 -1.83
N ILE A 81 -3.08 -13.36 -1.54
CA ILE A 81 -4.13 -13.49 -2.56
C ILE A 81 -4.36 -12.17 -3.31
N THR A 82 -4.33 -11.03 -2.61
CA THR A 82 -4.80 -9.75 -3.17
C THR A 82 -3.71 -8.77 -3.57
N SER A 83 -2.46 -8.96 -3.17
CA SER A 83 -1.36 -8.03 -3.46
C SER A 83 -1.21 -7.70 -4.96
N HIS A 84 -1.30 -8.68 -5.82
CA HIS A 84 -1.22 -8.49 -7.27
C HIS A 84 -2.42 -7.72 -7.85
N MET A 85 -3.61 -7.97 -7.31
CA MET A 85 -4.83 -7.28 -7.72
C MET A 85 -4.73 -5.78 -7.42
N TRP A 86 -4.24 -5.42 -6.24
CA TRP A 86 -4.07 -4.02 -5.86
C TRP A 86 -3.06 -3.29 -6.75
N GLY A 87 -1.95 -3.95 -7.11
CA GLY A 87 -0.97 -3.40 -8.06
C GLY A 87 -1.63 -3.08 -9.41
N TYR A 88 -2.36 -4.03 -9.99
CA TYR A 88 -3.08 -3.83 -11.25
C TYR A 88 -4.13 -2.70 -11.16
N LEU A 89 -4.92 -2.66 -10.09
CA LEU A 89 -5.93 -1.61 -9.89
C LEU A 89 -5.30 -0.22 -9.76
N ALA A 90 -4.17 -0.11 -9.06
CA ALA A 90 -3.47 1.16 -8.90
C ALA A 90 -2.86 1.67 -10.20
N ASP A 91 -2.35 0.77 -11.05
CA ASP A 91 -1.80 1.12 -12.36
C ASP A 91 -2.89 1.53 -13.37
N THR A 92 -4.14 1.14 -13.14
CA THR A 92 -5.27 1.47 -14.03
C THR A 92 -6.12 2.63 -13.53
N LYS A 93 -6.38 2.71 -12.22
CA LYS A 93 -7.34 3.67 -11.64
C LYS A 93 -6.69 4.82 -10.86
N GLY A 94 -5.41 4.71 -10.56
CA GLY A 94 -4.64 5.71 -9.80
C GLY A 94 -4.26 5.23 -8.41
N ARG A 95 -3.07 5.62 -7.98
CA ARG A 95 -2.51 5.18 -6.70
C ARG A 95 -3.25 5.77 -5.51
N LYS A 96 -3.48 7.08 -5.50
CA LYS A 96 -4.20 7.79 -4.44
C LYS A 96 -5.61 7.21 -4.23
N LYS A 97 -6.37 7.01 -5.32
CA LYS A 97 -7.76 6.54 -5.24
C LYS A 97 -7.84 5.14 -4.62
N ILE A 98 -6.96 4.24 -5.06
CA ILE A 98 -6.94 2.86 -4.58
C ILE A 98 -6.46 2.79 -3.14
N LEU A 99 -5.42 3.56 -2.77
CA LEU A 99 -4.97 3.67 -1.38
C LEU A 99 -6.07 4.20 -0.46
N CYS A 100 -6.75 5.28 -0.87
CA CYS A 100 -7.86 5.83 -0.08
C CYS A 100 -8.96 4.79 0.11
N PHE A 101 -9.40 4.14 -0.95
CA PHE A 101 -10.46 3.12 -0.91
C PHE A 101 -10.07 1.96 0.01
N SER A 102 -8.86 1.41 -0.13
CA SER A 102 -8.42 0.27 0.66
C SER A 102 -8.27 0.62 2.16
N MET A 103 -7.79 1.82 2.49
CA MET A 103 -7.69 2.27 3.88
C MET A 103 -9.06 2.51 4.52
N VAL A 104 -9.99 3.15 3.80
CA VAL A 104 -11.35 3.38 4.31
C VAL A 104 -12.07 2.07 4.57
N VAL A 105 -12.12 1.18 3.57
CA VAL A 105 -12.82 -0.10 3.74
C VAL A 105 -12.11 -0.98 4.77
N GLY A 106 -10.79 -1.06 4.74
CA GLY A 106 -9.99 -1.82 5.71
C GLY A 106 -10.23 -1.37 7.15
N SER A 107 -10.24 -0.04 7.42
CA SER A 107 -10.49 0.49 8.76
C SER A 107 -11.93 0.24 9.23
N ILE A 108 -12.92 0.39 8.36
CA ILE A 108 -14.33 0.10 8.69
C ILE A 108 -14.48 -1.38 9.07
N VAL A 109 -13.97 -2.29 8.25
CA VAL A 109 -14.04 -3.74 8.52
C VAL A 109 -13.28 -4.11 9.79
N SER A 110 -12.12 -3.47 10.05
CA SER A 110 -11.36 -3.67 11.28
C SER A 110 -12.18 -3.25 12.51
N ILE A 111 -12.78 -2.08 12.50
CA ILE A 111 -13.63 -1.59 13.59
C ILE A 111 -14.84 -2.51 13.79
N ILE A 112 -15.52 -2.93 12.71
CA ILE A 112 -16.65 -3.86 12.80
C ILE A 112 -16.21 -5.19 13.43
N SER A 113 -14.99 -5.67 13.13
CA SER A 113 -14.47 -6.92 13.68
C SER A 113 -14.30 -6.89 15.20
N SER A 114 -14.14 -5.70 15.80
CA SER A 114 -14.13 -5.50 17.27
C SER A 114 -15.45 -5.94 17.92
N PHE A 115 -16.56 -5.87 17.19
CA PHE A 115 -17.91 -6.23 17.67
C PHE A 115 -18.34 -7.65 17.30
N SER A 116 -17.43 -8.50 16.83
CA SER A 116 -17.76 -9.87 16.44
C SER A 116 -18.23 -10.71 17.65
N PRO A 117 -19.37 -11.45 17.53
CA PRO A 117 -19.90 -12.24 18.61
C PRO A 117 -19.21 -13.59 18.79
N ASN A 118 -18.62 -14.13 17.74
CA ASN A 118 -18.01 -15.46 17.75
C ASN A 118 -16.74 -15.51 16.91
N LEU A 119 -15.98 -16.62 17.02
CA LEU A 119 -14.72 -16.84 16.33
C LEU A 119 -14.86 -16.80 14.81
N TYR A 120 -15.88 -17.40 14.23
CA TYR A 120 -16.03 -17.47 12.77
C TYR A 120 -16.30 -16.09 12.17
N THR A 121 -17.17 -15.29 12.77
CA THR A 121 -17.44 -13.92 12.35
C THR A 121 -16.17 -13.08 12.46
N PHE A 122 -15.42 -13.23 13.57
CA PHE A 122 -14.15 -12.55 13.75
C PHE A 122 -13.12 -12.97 12.68
N ALA A 123 -13.01 -14.25 12.36
CA ALA A 123 -12.12 -14.79 11.33
C ALA A 123 -12.44 -14.22 9.94
N VAL A 124 -13.72 -14.23 9.54
CA VAL A 124 -14.16 -13.71 8.24
C VAL A 124 -13.88 -12.21 8.13
N LEU A 125 -14.18 -11.44 9.18
CA LEU A 125 -13.91 -10.01 9.20
C LEU A 125 -12.41 -9.72 9.18
N ARG A 126 -11.58 -10.47 9.89
CA ARG A 126 -10.12 -10.36 9.86
C ARG A 126 -9.54 -10.74 8.51
N PHE A 127 -10.04 -11.78 7.88
CA PHE A 127 -9.67 -12.13 6.51
C PHE A 127 -10.01 -11.00 5.54
N THR A 128 -11.25 -10.49 5.60
CA THR A 128 -11.70 -9.37 4.76
C THR A 128 -10.84 -8.12 5.00
N CYS A 129 -10.56 -7.79 6.27
CA CYS A 129 -9.65 -6.70 6.61
C CYS A 129 -8.26 -6.89 5.96
N GLY A 130 -7.69 -8.10 6.04
CA GLY A 130 -6.42 -8.46 5.42
C GLY A 130 -6.41 -8.26 3.90
N LEU A 131 -7.53 -8.55 3.20
CA LEU A 131 -7.67 -8.29 1.77
C LEU A 131 -7.46 -6.80 1.43
N PHE A 132 -7.97 -5.89 2.26
CA PHE A 132 -7.83 -4.44 2.05
C PHE A 132 -6.51 -3.88 2.57
N ILE A 133 -5.95 -4.41 3.65
CA ILE A 133 -4.63 -4.02 4.19
C ILE A 133 -3.51 -4.27 3.19
N SER A 134 -3.65 -5.29 2.34
CA SER A 134 -2.66 -5.58 1.28
C SER A 134 -2.51 -4.44 0.26
N GLY A 135 -3.52 -3.59 0.08
CA GLY A 135 -3.44 -2.41 -0.79
C GLY A 135 -2.35 -1.43 -0.34
N PRO A 136 -2.43 -0.86 0.87
CA PRO A 136 -1.39 0.01 1.43
C PRO A 136 0.00 -0.64 1.47
N SER A 137 0.12 -1.91 1.79
CA SER A 137 1.41 -2.62 1.84
C SER A 137 2.08 -2.71 0.47
N ALA A 138 1.31 -3.00 -0.58
CA ALA A 138 1.83 -3.13 -1.94
C ALA A 138 2.11 -1.79 -2.62
N LEU A 139 1.28 -0.77 -2.34
CA LEU A 139 1.29 0.49 -3.08
C LEU A 139 2.03 1.63 -2.37
N GLY A 140 2.21 1.54 -1.06
CA GLY A 140 2.81 2.63 -0.26
C GLY A 140 4.20 3.02 -0.74
N TYR A 141 5.06 2.05 -0.93
CA TYR A 141 6.43 2.29 -1.44
C TYR A 141 6.44 2.82 -2.87
N ALA A 142 5.55 2.31 -3.74
CA ALA A 142 5.43 2.78 -5.11
C ALA A 142 4.95 4.24 -5.15
N TYR A 143 3.94 4.58 -4.36
CA TYR A 143 3.43 5.94 -4.25
C TYR A 143 4.48 6.90 -3.70
N LEU A 144 5.20 6.50 -2.63
CA LEU A 144 6.29 7.29 -2.06
C LEU A 144 7.41 7.52 -3.08
N GLY A 145 7.81 6.48 -3.81
CA GLY A 145 8.85 6.57 -4.84
C GLY A 145 8.47 7.46 -6.03
N GLU A 146 7.17 7.56 -6.34
CA GLU A 146 6.66 8.37 -7.44
C GLU A 146 6.42 9.84 -7.08
N LEU A 147 6.33 10.16 -5.79
CA LEU A 147 6.23 11.51 -5.27
C LEU A 147 7.59 12.15 -4.99
N ASN A 148 8.67 11.40 -5.10
CA ASN A 148 10.02 11.88 -4.78
C ASN A 148 10.95 11.85 -5.99
N PRO A 149 11.84 12.87 -6.13
CA PRO A 149 12.90 12.87 -7.15
C PRO A 149 13.78 11.62 -7.04
N ILE A 150 14.33 11.18 -8.19
CA ILE A 150 15.13 9.96 -8.27
C ILE A 150 16.36 10.01 -7.33
N SER A 151 16.98 11.18 -7.19
CA SER A 151 18.15 11.40 -6.33
C SER A 151 17.90 11.17 -4.82
N HIS A 152 16.65 11.28 -4.38
CA HIS A 152 16.27 11.12 -2.97
C HIS A 152 15.33 9.92 -2.74
N ARG A 153 14.91 9.24 -3.80
CA ARG A 153 13.89 8.15 -3.77
C ARG A 153 14.27 7.03 -2.80
N ASP A 154 15.48 6.51 -2.92
CA ASP A 154 15.94 5.38 -2.09
C ASP A 154 16.01 5.77 -0.60
N LYS A 155 16.49 6.98 -0.32
CA LYS A 155 16.51 7.52 1.05
C LYS A 155 15.10 7.64 1.64
N MET A 156 14.14 8.11 0.83
CA MET A 156 12.75 8.26 1.28
C MET A 156 12.08 6.90 1.51
N ILE A 157 12.32 5.93 0.64
CA ILE A 157 11.83 4.55 0.80
C ILE A 157 12.43 3.91 2.06
N THR A 158 13.72 4.09 2.31
CA THR A 158 14.39 3.59 3.52
C THR A 158 13.82 4.20 4.79
N LEU A 159 13.55 5.52 4.80
CA LEU A 159 12.89 6.19 5.92
C LEU A 159 11.44 5.69 6.13
N GLY A 160 10.71 5.46 5.04
CA GLY A 160 9.39 4.84 5.12
C GLY A 160 9.46 3.44 5.75
N ASN A 161 10.47 2.64 5.38
CA ASN A 161 10.67 1.31 5.95
C ASN A 161 11.07 1.36 7.44
N ALA A 162 11.81 2.38 7.89
CA ALA A 162 12.11 2.57 9.31
C ALA A 162 10.83 2.69 10.17
N SER A 163 9.74 3.25 9.61
CA SER A 163 8.45 3.32 10.29
C SER A 163 7.81 1.93 10.53
N VAL A 164 8.09 0.95 9.67
CA VAL A 164 7.68 -0.45 9.88
C VAL A 164 8.37 -1.02 11.12
N ILE A 165 9.68 -0.76 11.27
CA ILE A 165 10.47 -1.20 12.44
C ILE A 165 9.93 -0.53 13.71
N LEU A 166 9.64 0.77 13.66
CA LEU A 166 8.99 1.47 14.79
C LEU A 166 7.62 0.88 15.13
N GLY A 167 6.86 0.46 14.11
CA GLY A 167 5.57 -0.23 14.28
C GLY A 167 5.70 -1.54 15.05
N THR A 168 6.77 -2.31 14.85
CA THR A 168 6.99 -3.56 15.60
C THR A 168 7.21 -3.35 17.10
N ALA A 169 7.75 -2.20 17.51
CA ALA A 169 7.86 -1.80 18.91
C ALA A 169 6.57 -1.14 19.44
N PHE A 170 5.86 -0.41 18.57
CA PHE A 170 4.63 0.32 18.93
C PHE A 170 3.48 -0.64 19.28
N VAL A 171 3.33 -1.74 18.53
CA VAL A 171 2.27 -2.73 18.76
C VAL A 171 2.31 -3.35 20.15
N PRO A 172 3.43 -3.91 20.65
CA PRO A 172 3.51 -4.44 22.01
C PRO A 172 3.34 -3.36 23.09
N LEU A 173 3.85 -2.13 22.87
CA LEU A 173 3.66 -1.02 23.81
C LEU A 173 2.17 -0.67 23.96
N LEU A 174 1.42 -0.55 22.87
CA LEU A 174 -0.01 -0.33 22.94
C LEU A 174 -0.74 -1.49 23.60
N SER A 175 -0.36 -2.71 23.28
CA SER A 175 -0.95 -3.90 23.90
C SER A 175 -0.70 -3.92 25.40
N TRP A 176 0.52 -3.61 25.82
CA TRP A 176 0.88 -3.50 27.24
C TRP A 176 0.12 -2.38 27.96
N ALA A 177 -0.13 -1.27 27.28
CA ALA A 177 -0.87 -0.13 27.87
C ALA A 177 -2.39 -0.40 27.97
N VAL A 178 -2.98 -1.14 27.04
CA VAL A 178 -4.44 -1.31 26.93
C VAL A 178 -4.94 -2.60 27.58
N LEU A 179 -4.23 -3.71 27.44
CA LEU A 179 -4.69 -5.01 27.94
C LEU A 179 -4.80 -5.15 29.46
N PRO A 180 -4.02 -4.43 30.29
CA PRO A 180 -4.18 -4.47 31.75
C PRO A 180 -5.46 -3.81 32.29
N PHE A 181 -6.16 -3.02 31.47
CA PHE A 181 -7.44 -2.46 31.92
C PHE A 181 -8.44 -3.59 32.13
N ASP A 182 -9.09 -3.57 33.28
CA ASP A 182 -10.14 -4.53 33.64
C ASP A 182 -11.51 -3.85 33.54
N PHE A 183 -12.08 -3.89 32.33
CA PHE A 183 -13.46 -3.47 32.13
C PHE A 183 -14.22 -4.51 31.32
N ASN A 184 -15.50 -4.66 31.64
CA ASN A 184 -16.41 -5.56 30.93
C ASN A 184 -17.74 -4.84 30.76
N VAL A 185 -17.98 -4.27 29.58
CA VAL A 185 -19.21 -3.59 29.21
C VAL A 185 -20.12 -4.56 28.48
N ASN A 186 -21.26 -4.88 29.09
CA ASN A 186 -22.23 -5.76 28.45
C ASN A 186 -23.03 -4.97 27.39
N LEU A 187 -22.78 -5.26 26.11
CA LEU A 187 -23.50 -4.73 24.95
C LEU A 187 -24.44 -5.82 24.44
N TRP A 188 -25.65 -5.94 24.98
CA TRP A 188 -26.73 -6.86 24.59
C TRP A 188 -26.32 -8.22 23.96
N PHE A 189 -25.44 -8.22 22.96
CA PHE A 189 -25.01 -9.37 22.16
C PHE A 189 -23.54 -9.77 22.37
N ILE A 190 -22.72 -8.91 23.02
CA ILE A 190 -21.32 -9.18 23.32
C ILE A 190 -20.87 -8.53 24.62
N ASN A 191 -19.88 -9.13 25.27
CA ASN A 191 -19.12 -8.50 26.35
C ASN A 191 -17.94 -7.75 25.74
N TYR A 192 -17.98 -6.40 25.81
CA TYR A 192 -16.90 -5.56 25.29
C TYR A 192 -15.77 -5.50 26.30
N ARG A 193 -14.62 -6.07 25.95
CA ARG A 193 -13.42 -6.22 26.77
C ARG A 193 -12.24 -5.45 26.18
N PRO A 194 -11.13 -5.23 26.93
CA PRO A 194 -9.96 -4.46 26.48
C PRO A 194 -9.38 -4.90 25.13
N TRP A 195 -9.35 -6.18 24.84
CA TRP A 195 -8.83 -6.66 23.55
C TRP A 195 -9.64 -6.16 22.33
N ARG A 196 -10.94 -5.92 22.51
CA ARG A 196 -11.79 -5.35 21.44
C ARG A 196 -11.49 -3.88 21.22
N LEU A 197 -11.22 -3.13 22.30
CA LEU A 197 -10.74 -1.75 22.21
C LEU A 197 -9.39 -1.69 21.48
N LEU A 198 -8.48 -2.61 21.78
CA LEU A 198 -7.18 -2.69 21.12
C LEU A 198 -7.31 -2.91 19.61
N VAL A 199 -8.27 -3.73 19.16
CA VAL A 199 -8.60 -3.88 17.73
C VAL A 199 -8.98 -2.55 17.09
N CYS A 200 -9.82 -1.74 17.74
CA CYS A 200 -10.20 -0.41 17.26
C CYS A 200 -9.00 0.55 17.22
N ILE A 201 -8.13 0.50 18.23
CA ILE A 201 -6.93 1.35 18.28
C ILE A 201 -5.97 1.01 17.14
N PHE A 202 -5.79 -0.26 16.80
CA PHE A 202 -4.96 -0.67 15.68
C PHE A 202 -5.48 -0.21 14.31
N ALA A 203 -6.79 0.04 14.19
CA ALA A 203 -7.38 0.61 12.97
C ALA A 203 -7.18 2.13 12.82
N LEU A 204 -6.91 2.86 13.93
CA LEU A 204 -6.81 4.33 13.93
C LEU A 204 -5.80 4.89 12.92
N PRO A 205 -4.58 4.34 12.76
CA PRO A 205 -3.65 4.84 11.76
C PRO A 205 -4.24 4.86 10.34
N TYR A 206 -5.02 3.85 9.95
CA TYR A 206 -5.68 3.82 8.65
C TYR A 206 -6.80 4.85 8.53
N VAL A 207 -7.58 5.04 9.59
CA VAL A 207 -8.60 6.09 9.62
C VAL A 207 -7.97 7.45 9.39
N ILE A 208 -6.89 7.77 10.12
CA ILE A 208 -6.17 9.03 9.99
C ILE A 208 -5.57 9.17 8.59
N CYS A 209 -4.91 8.14 8.07
CA CYS A 209 -4.35 8.14 6.73
C CYS A 209 -5.41 8.32 5.65
N ALA A 210 -6.60 7.74 5.79
CA ALA A 210 -7.70 7.92 4.87
C ALA A 210 -8.16 9.38 4.75
N PHE A 211 -8.11 10.15 5.84
CA PHE A 211 -8.35 11.60 5.80
C PHE A 211 -7.18 12.38 5.20
N VAL A 212 -5.94 12.05 5.57
CA VAL A 212 -4.76 12.77 5.11
C VAL A 212 -4.54 12.61 3.61
N ILE A 213 -4.76 11.40 3.05
CA ILE A 213 -4.55 11.14 1.62
C ILE A 213 -5.46 12.00 0.72
N THR A 214 -6.62 12.42 1.21
CA THR A 214 -7.51 13.29 0.43
C THR A 214 -6.84 14.62 0.03
N LYS A 215 -5.94 15.12 0.87
CA LYS A 215 -5.18 16.37 0.69
C LYS A 215 -3.89 16.18 -0.14
N LEU A 216 -3.40 14.96 -0.30
CA LEU A 216 -2.23 14.69 -1.11
C LEU A 216 -2.60 14.62 -2.60
N PRO A 217 -1.68 14.98 -3.52
CA PRO A 217 -1.91 14.87 -4.96
C PRO A 217 -1.87 13.40 -5.42
N GLU A 218 -2.48 13.12 -6.58
CA GLU A 218 -2.25 11.85 -7.29
C GLU A 218 -0.81 11.81 -7.80
N SER A 219 -0.25 10.61 -7.99
CA SER A 219 1.09 10.43 -8.54
C SER A 219 1.25 11.16 -9.87
N PRO A 220 2.19 12.14 -9.98
CA PRO A 220 2.46 12.82 -11.25
C PRO A 220 2.91 11.84 -12.33
N LYS A 221 3.67 10.80 -11.95
CA LYS A 221 4.14 9.75 -12.85
C LYS A 221 2.99 8.90 -13.40
N PHE A 222 2.02 8.57 -12.56
CA PHE A 222 0.81 7.86 -12.99
C PHE A 222 0.01 8.70 -13.99
N LEU A 223 -0.25 9.98 -13.67
CA LEU A 223 -0.98 10.91 -14.54
C LEU A 223 -0.29 11.07 -15.89
N TYR A 224 1.04 11.21 -15.87
CA TYR A 224 1.86 11.26 -17.08
C TYR A 224 1.70 9.99 -17.93
N ALA A 225 1.79 8.81 -17.31
CA ALA A 225 1.65 7.53 -18.00
C ALA A 225 0.24 7.33 -18.61
N GLN A 226 -0.79 7.94 -18.02
CA GLN A 226 -2.17 7.92 -18.55
C GLN A 226 -2.43 8.99 -19.63
N GLY A 227 -1.44 9.83 -19.95
CA GLY A 227 -1.59 10.93 -20.91
C GLY A 227 -2.32 12.17 -20.36
N ARG A 228 -2.58 12.21 -19.04
CA ARG A 228 -3.20 13.36 -18.32
C ARG A 228 -2.14 14.40 -17.94
N ILE A 229 -1.51 14.98 -18.96
CA ILE A 229 -0.30 15.79 -18.82
C ILE A 229 -0.53 17.05 -18.03
N GLN A 230 -1.65 17.75 -18.30
CA GLN A 230 -1.99 18.99 -17.60
C GLN A 230 -2.15 18.78 -16.08
N GLU A 231 -2.76 17.67 -15.70
CA GLU A 231 -2.92 17.33 -14.28
C GLU A 231 -1.59 16.92 -13.65
N SER A 232 -0.75 16.20 -14.41
CA SER A 232 0.62 15.88 -13.97
C SER A 232 1.44 17.15 -13.69
N LEU A 233 1.40 18.11 -14.61
CA LEU A 233 2.08 19.41 -14.46
C LEU A 233 1.52 20.19 -13.27
N LYS A 234 0.20 20.22 -13.10
CA LYS A 234 -0.44 20.85 -11.94
C LYS A 234 0.04 20.26 -10.62
N ASN A 235 0.19 18.94 -10.56
CA ASN A 235 0.68 18.27 -9.35
C ASN A 235 2.17 18.54 -9.12
N LEU A 236 2.99 18.59 -10.19
CA LEU A 236 4.41 18.98 -10.09
C LEU A 236 4.58 20.42 -9.61
N SER A 237 3.82 21.37 -10.14
CA SER A 237 3.86 22.77 -9.71
C SER A 237 3.37 22.94 -8.25
N TYR A 238 2.38 22.14 -7.83
CA TYR A 238 1.96 22.08 -6.43
C TYR A 238 3.09 21.58 -5.52
N ILE A 239 3.76 20.47 -5.90
CA ILE A 239 4.89 19.92 -5.14
C ILE A 239 6.02 20.97 -5.04
N TYR A 240 6.35 21.64 -6.15
CA TYR A 240 7.32 22.71 -6.19
C TYR A 240 6.99 23.84 -5.21
N SER A 241 5.76 24.32 -5.25
CA SER A 241 5.34 25.44 -4.37
C SER A 241 5.41 25.07 -2.88
N VAL A 242 5.05 23.85 -2.51
CA VAL A 242 5.15 23.37 -1.12
C VAL A 242 6.60 23.18 -0.68
N ASN A 243 7.48 22.76 -1.60
CA ASN A 243 8.89 22.57 -1.31
C ASN A 243 9.68 23.86 -1.19
N THR A 244 9.45 24.83 -2.10
CA THR A 244 10.23 26.07 -2.21
C THR A 244 9.58 27.27 -1.52
N GLY A 245 8.26 27.27 -1.36
CA GLY A 245 7.47 28.41 -0.91
C GLY A 245 7.12 29.40 -2.03
N ASN A 246 7.57 29.17 -3.26
CA ASN A 246 7.32 30.02 -4.43
C ASN A 246 5.93 29.77 -5.03
N ASN A 247 5.48 30.69 -5.91
CA ASN A 247 4.23 30.49 -6.62
C ASN A 247 4.27 29.25 -7.54
N PRO A 248 3.17 28.47 -7.65
CA PRO A 248 3.09 27.36 -8.58
C PRO A 248 3.33 27.74 -10.05
N SER A 249 3.07 29.00 -10.43
CA SER A 249 3.30 29.56 -11.78
C SER A 249 4.79 29.72 -12.11
N GLU A 250 5.65 29.81 -11.11
CA GLU A 250 7.10 29.94 -11.27
C GLU A 250 7.80 28.57 -11.45
N TYR A 251 7.04 27.48 -11.41
CA TYR A 251 7.60 26.15 -11.65
C TYR A 251 8.29 26.13 -13.03
N PRO A 252 9.60 25.81 -13.11
CA PRO A 252 10.38 25.92 -14.33
C PRO A 252 10.03 24.79 -15.31
N VAL A 253 8.86 24.91 -15.93
CA VAL A 253 8.52 24.07 -17.08
C VAL A 253 9.23 24.64 -18.28
N SER A 254 10.31 24.01 -18.75
CA SER A 254 10.92 24.44 -19.98
C SER A 254 9.87 24.40 -21.12
N THR A 255 9.86 25.41 -21.98
CA THR A 255 8.98 25.48 -23.16
C THR A 255 9.09 24.21 -24.01
N TYR A 256 10.25 23.56 -23.97
CA TYR A 256 10.52 22.28 -24.61
C TYR A 256 9.68 21.13 -24.03
N LEU A 257 9.49 21.06 -22.70
CA LEU A 257 8.64 20.07 -22.03
C LEU A 257 7.17 20.29 -22.40
N GLN A 258 6.69 21.53 -22.44
CA GLN A 258 5.32 21.83 -22.88
C GLN A 258 5.08 21.43 -24.34
N PHE A 259 6.04 21.72 -25.21
CA PHE A 259 5.96 21.35 -26.62
C PHE A 259 6.02 19.82 -26.83
N PHE A 260 6.95 19.17 -26.13
CA PHE A 260 7.10 17.70 -26.18
C PHE A 260 5.87 16.99 -25.60
N PHE A 261 5.32 17.51 -24.51
CA PHE A 261 4.09 16.98 -23.91
C PHE A 261 2.88 17.18 -24.83
N LYS A 262 2.78 18.31 -25.51
CA LYS A 262 1.71 18.59 -26.48
C LYS A 262 1.77 17.62 -27.67
N HIS A 263 2.97 17.40 -28.20
CA HIS A 263 3.16 16.50 -29.36
C HIS A 263 2.89 15.02 -29.03
N ILE A 264 3.24 14.58 -27.83
CA ILE A 264 2.93 13.22 -27.35
C ILE A 264 1.44 13.03 -27.09
N SER A 265 0.73 14.07 -26.61
CA SER A 265 -0.71 13.97 -26.35
C SER A 265 -1.50 13.79 -27.65
N ASP A 266 -1.07 14.46 -28.71
CA ASP A 266 -1.71 14.37 -30.04
C ASP A 266 -1.43 13.02 -30.74
N GLY A 267 -0.21 12.47 -30.57
CA GLY A 267 0.16 11.15 -31.13
C GLY A 267 -0.42 9.95 -30.40
N ARG A 268 -0.79 10.07 -29.11
CA ARG A 268 -1.27 8.94 -28.29
C ARG A 268 -2.76 8.62 -28.41
N LYS A 269 -3.58 9.52 -28.93
CA LYS A 269 -5.00 9.20 -29.16
C LYS A 269 -5.20 7.97 -30.03
N GLN A 270 -4.22 7.61 -30.87
CA GLN A 270 -4.24 6.42 -31.71
C GLN A 270 -3.59 5.17 -31.08
N GLY A 271 -2.68 5.32 -30.07
CA GLY A 271 -1.89 4.20 -29.52
C GLY A 271 -2.45 3.53 -28.26
N ILE A 272 -3.44 4.12 -27.59
CA ILE A 272 -3.90 3.67 -26.25
C ILE A 272 -4.65 2.31 -26.33
N LEU A 273 -5.34 2.03 -27.41
CA LEU A 273 -6.05 0.76 -27.63
C LEU A 273 -5.09 -0.43 -27.83
N LEU A 274 -4.01 -0.24 -28.57
CA LEU A 274 -2.98 -1.27 -28.82
C LEU A 274 -2.16 -1.58 -27.55
N ARG A 275 -1.94 -0.59 -26.69
CA ARG A 275 -1.15 -0.75 -25.46
C ARG A 275 -1.89 -1.52 -24.37
N LYS A 276 -3.21 -1.37 -24.24
CA LYS A 276 -4.03 -2.17 -23.31
C LYS A 276 -3.98 -3.65 -23.66
N TRP A 277 -3.97 -3.99 -24.95
CA TRP A 277 -3.88 -5.36 -25.44
C TRP A 277 -2.51 -6.00 -25.17
N ASN A 278 -1.43 -5.25 -25.36
CA ASN A 278 -0.06 -5.75 -25.13
C ASN A 278 0.25 -5.91 -23.64
N LEU A 279 -0.21 -5.00 -22.77
CA LEU A 279 -0.07 -5.13 -21.31
C LEU A 279 -0.84 -6.35 -20.78
N PHE A 280 -2.03 -6.63 -21.32
CA PHE A 280 -2.79 -7.82 -20.96
C PHE A 280 -2.10 -9.12 -21.39
N LYS A 281 -1.49 -9.14 -22.57
CA LYS A 281 -0.66 -10.28 -23.03
C LYS A 281 0.59 -10.50 -22.16
N VAL A 282 1.31 -9.44 -21.83
CA VAL A 282 2.50 -9.52 -20.94
C VAL A 282 2.11 -9.96 -19.54
N TYR A 283 0.97 -9.50 -19.02
CA TYR A 283 0.44 -9.91 -17.72
C TYR A 283 0.09 -11.40 -17.69
N LEU A 284 -0.59 -11.91 -18.73
CA LEU A 284 -0.90 -13.35 -18.84
C LEU A 284 0.35 -14.21 -18.96
N HIS A 285 1.39 -13.73 -19.64
CA HIS A 285 2.66 -14.45 -19.79
C HIS A 285 3.43 -14.51 -18.46
N LYS A 286 3.50 -13.40 -17.71
CA LYS A 286 4.10 -13.38 -16.35
C LYS A 286 3.35 -14.25 -15.35
N LYS A 287 2.02 -14.34 -15.44
CA LYS A 287 1.22 -15.19 -14.55
C LYS A 287 1.61 -16.67 -14.66
N LYS A 288 1.97 -17.13 -15.87
CA LYS A 288 2.44 -18.50 -16.12
C LYS A 288 3.78 -18.80 -15.41
N TYR A 289 4.69 -17.82 -15.36
CA TYR A 289 5.99 -17.96 -14.68
C TYR A 289 5.86 -17.93 -13.15
N ILE A 290 4.99 -17.08 -12.60
CA ILE A 290 4.78 -16.98 -11.14
C ILE A 290 4.16 -18.27 -10.61
N LEU A 291 3.17 -18.83 -11.30
CA LEU A 291 2.58 -20.13 -10.94
C LEU A 291 3.62 -21.25 -10.98
N MET A 292 4.51 -21.23 -11.97
CA MET A 292 5.59 -22.20 -12.11
C MET A 292 6.64 -22.08 -11.00
N ILE A 293 6.99 -20.86 -10.55
CA ILE A 293 7.90 -20.65 -9.42
C ILE A 293 7.28 -21.17 -8.10
N PHE A 294 5.99 -20.91 -7.85
CA PHE A 294 5.29 -21.44 -6.68
C PHE A 294 5.20 -22.97 -6.69
N LEU A 295 4.97 -23.58 -7.85
CA LEU A 295 4.96 -25.04 -7.99
C LEU A 295 6.36 -25.63 -7.75
N ILE A 296 7.42 -24.99 -8.24
CA ILE A 296 8.81 -25.45 -8.03
C ILE A 296 9.21 -25.32 -6.55
N GLN A 297 8.86 -24.21 -5.87
CA GLN A 297 9.14 -24.05 -4.44
C GLN A 297 8.32 -25.02 -3.57
N GLY A 298 7.08 -25.34 -3.93
CA GLY A 298 6.27 -26.35 -3.25
C GLY A 298 6.83 -27.77 -3.39
N VAL A 299 7.43 -28.07 -4.53
CA VAL A 299 8.06 -29.38 -4.79
C VAL A 299 9.40 -29.53 -4.08
N THR A 300 10.24 -28.47 -4.08
CA THR A 300 11.55 -28.48 -3.38
C THR A 300 11.43 -28.46 -1.85
N GLY A 301 10.35 -27.87 -1.30
CA GLY A 301 10.04 -27.95 0.14
C GLY A 301 9.67 -29.37 0.60
N ARG A 302 9.00 -30.14 -0.26
CA ARG A 302 8.60 -31.52 0.05
C ARG A 302 9.74 -32.53 0.01
N THR A 303 10.76 -32.30 -0.81
CA THR A 303 11.95 -33.19 -0.88
C THR A 303 12.93 -33.02 0.26
N ARG A 304 12.98 -31.85 0.94
CA ARG A 304 13.80 -31.67 2.15
C ARG A 304 13.23 -32.32 3.41
N GLY A 305 11.91 -32.53 3.48
CA GLY A 305 11.27 -33.23 4.63
C GLY A 305 11.41 -34.75 4.62
N ILE A 306 11.83 -35.36 3.49
CA ILE A 306 11.96 -36.81 3.35
C ILE A 306 13.39 -37.28 3.65
N LEU A 307 14.38 -36.37 3.62
CA LEU A 307 15.80 -36.73 3.83
C LEU A 307 16.29 -36.54 5.28
N THR A 308 15.42 -36.19 6.23
CA THR A 308 15.79 -36.00 7.65
C THR A 308 15.07 -36.95 8.62
N SER A 309 14.41 -38.01 8.12
CA SER A 309 13.72 -38.99 8.97
C SER A 309 14.45 -40.33 9.09
N ASP A 310 15.68 -40.50 8.58
CA ASP A 310 16.50 -41.68 8.73
C ASP A 310 17.90 -41.31 9.22
N SER A 311 18.01 -40.94 10.48
CA SER A 311 19.26 -41.06 11.29
C SER A 311 18.93 -40.89 12.76
#